data_30b02a73c8984612f93a04a7e2b81137
#
_entry.id   30b02a73c8984612f93a04a7e2b81137
#
_cell.length_a   1.000
_cell.length_b   1.000
_cell.length_c   1.000
_cell.angle_alpha   90.00
_cell.angle_beta   90.00
_cell.angle_gamma   90.00
#
_symmetry.space_group_name_H-M   'P 1'
#
loop_
_entity.id
_entity.type
_entity.pdbx_description
1 polymer ?
#
loop_
_entity_poly.entity_id
_entity_poly.type
_entity_poly.pdbx_seq_one_letter_code
_entity_poly.pdbx_strand_id
1 'polypeptide(L)' 'MRLDKFLKVSRLIKRRTVANEACDAEKVIVNGKPARASYEVKKGDIIEIVIGKPLKVRVLDIKEFTKKEDAAALYEVV' A
#
# COMPACT_ATOMS: atom_id res chain seq x y z
N MET A 1 9.98 -4.96 1.73
CA MET A 1 8.61 -5.49 2.04
C MET A 1 7.79 -5.52 0.78
N ARG A 2 7.06 -6.60 0.54
CA ARG A 2 6.16 -6.70 -0.61
C ARG A 2 5.01 -5.70 -0.49
N LEU A 3 4.57 -5.20 -1.63
CA LEU A 3 3.49 -4.22 -1.69
C LEU A 3 2.19 -4.73 -1.04
N ASP A 4 1.80 -5.98 -1.34
CA ASP A 4 0.58 -6.55 -0.77
C ASP A 4 0.66 -6.63 0.76
N LYS A 5 1.82 -6.95 1.31
CA LYS A 5 2.03 -6.98 2.75
C LYS A 5 1.98 -5.57 3.34
N PHE A 6 2.61 -4.60 2.70
CA PHE A 6 2.58 -3.21 3.15
C PHE A 6 1.14 -2.67 3.21
N LEU A 7 0.35 -2.95 2.19
CA LEU A 7 -1.05 -2.51 2.15
C LEU A 7 -1.85 -3.08 3.31
N LYS A 8 -1.58 -4.32 3.70
CA LYS A 8 -2.23 -4.93 4.86
C LYS A 8 -1.70 -4.36 6.17
N VAL A 9 -0.39 -4.27 6.35
CA VAL A 9 0.23 -3.80 7.60
C VAL A 9 -0.16 -2.35 7.88
N SER A 10 -0.21 -1.51 6.83
CA SER A 10 -0.63 -0.11 6.95
C SER A 10 -2.14 0.04 7.11
N ARG A 11 -2.89 -1.05 6.96
CA ARG A 11 -4.36 -1.09 7.03
C ARG A 11 -5.06 -0.26 5.95
N LEU A 12 -4.34 0.06 4.89
CA LEU A 12 -4.95 0.65 3.69
C LEU A 12 -5.92 -0.34 3.04
N ILE A 13 -5.57 -1.64 3.08
CA ILE A 13 -6.45 -2.73 2.66
C ILE A 13 -6.46 -3.77 3.78
N LYS A 14 -7.64 -4.15 4.26
CA LYS A 14 -7.78 -5.00 5.44
C LYS A 14 -7.21 -6.40 5.27
N ARG A 15 -7.32 -6.97 4.05
CA ARG A 15 -6.90 -8.35 3.79
C ARG A 15 -5.80 -8.38 2.75
N ARG A 16 -4.75 -9.17 3.01
CA ARG A 16 -3.64 -9.30 2.07
C ARG A 16 -4.08 -9.93 0.75
N THR A 17 -5.04 -10.87 0.78
CA THR A 17 -5.58 -11.46 -0.45
C THR A 17 -6.25 -10.41 -1.32
N VAL A 18 -7.01 -9.50 -0.73
CA VAL A 18 -7.63 -8.39 -1.45
C VAL A 18 -6.58 -7.45 -2.01
N ALA A 19 -5.52 -7.17 -1.24
CA ALA A 19 -4.40 -6.35 -1.72
C ALA A 19 -3.72 -7.00 -2.92
N ASN A 20 -3.49 -8.31 -2.86
CA ASN A 20 -2.89 -9.07 -3.96
C ASN A 20 -3.76 -8.99 -5.22
N GLU A 21 -5.07 -9.21 -5.07
CA GLU A 21 -6.01 -9.14 -6.19
C GLU A 21 -6.06 -7.73 -6.80
N ALA A 22 -6.02 -6.69 -5.96
CA ALA A 22 -6.01 -5.32 -6.44
C ALA A 22 -4.77 -5.02 -7.26
N CYS A 23 -3.61 -5.51 -6.83
CA CYS A 23 -2.37 -5.37 -7.58
C CYS A 23 -2.46 -6.09 -8.93
N ASP A 24 -2.99 -7.32 -8.93
CA ASP A 24 -3.16 -8.11 -10.16
C ASP A 24 -4.12 -7.44 -11.14
N ALA A 25 -5.12 -6.72 -10.63
CA ALA A 25 -6.08 -5.98 -11.44
C ALA A 25 -5.56 -4.60 -11.88
N GLU A 26 -4.29 -4.30 -11.60
CA GLU A 26 -3.65 -3.02 -11.92
C GLU A 26 -4.32 -1.81 -11.23
N LYS A 27 -4.92 -2.05 -10.07
CA LYS A 27 -5.59 -1.01 -9.28
C LYS A 27 -4.71 -0.40 -8.21
N VAL A 28 -3.46 -0.84 -8.10
CA VAL A 28 -2.46 -0.26 -7.22
C VAL A 28 -1.31 0.24 -8.07
N ILE A 29 -1.10 1.55 -8.00
CA ILE A 29 -0.13 2.25 -8.84
C ILE A 29 0.94 2.82 -7.93
N VAL A 30 2.21 2.55 -8.24
CA VAL A 30 3.34 3.06 -7.47
C VAL A 30 4.19 3.94 -8.37
N ASN A 31 4.38 5.20 -7.94
CA ASN A 31 5.16 6.18 -8.68
C ASN A 31 4.70 6.32 -10.14
N GLY A 32 3.37 6.27 -10.33
CA GLY A 32 2.76 6.48 -11.65
C GLY A 32 2.65 5.25 -12.53
N LYS A 33 3.04 4.06 -12.03
CA LYS A 33 2.97 2.81 -12.80
C LYS A 33 2.26 1.72 -12.01
N PRO A 34 1.43 0.89 -12.65
CA PRO A 34 0.86 -0.27 -11.98
C PRO A 34 1.97 -1.16 -11.43
N ALA A 35 1.81 -1.60 -10.19
CA ALA A 35 2.80 -2.42 -9.52
C ALA A 35 2.22 -3.78 -9.17
N ARG A 36 3.07 -4.80 -9.19
CA ARG A 36 2.70 -6.15 -8.79
C ARG A 36 2.66 -6.27 -7.28
N ALA A 37 1.95 -7.26 -6.77
CA ALA A 37 1.89 -7.55 -5.33
C ALA A 37 3.28 -7.79 -4.74
N SER A 38 4.21 -8.32 -5.53
CA SER A 38 5.58 -8.60 -5.11
C SER A 38 6.52 -7.39 -5.18
N TYR A 39 6.04 -6.24 -5.67
CA TYR A 39 6.85 -5.03 -5.73
C TYR A 39 7.42 -4.70 -4.34
N GLU A 40 8.69 -4.35 -4.29
CA GLU A 40 9.35 -3.99 -3.03
C GLU A 40 9.14 -2.53 -2.71
N VAL A 41 8.34 -2.27 -1.66
CA VAL A 41 8.01 -0.91 -1.23
C VAL A 41 9.20 -0.26 -0.57
N LYS A 42 9.40 1.02 -0.86
CA LYS A 42 10.48 1.84 -0.28
C LYS A 42 9.90 3.12 0.31
N LYS A 43 10.58 3.66 1.32
CA LYS A 43 10.22 4.97 1.87
C LYS A 43 10.23 6.02 0.78
N GLY A 44 9.21 6.86 0.77
CA GLY A 44 9.06 7.90 -0.25
C GLY A 44 8.25 7.48 -1.46
N ASP A 45 7.93 6.19 -1.61
CA ASP A 45 7.09 5.73 -2.72
C ASP A 45 5.70 6.36 -2.61
N ILE A 46 5.16 6.74 -3.76
CA ILE A 46 3.79 7.25 -3.85
C ILE A 46 2.91 6.10 -4.34
N ILE A 47 1.99 5.67 -3.50
CA ILE A 47 1.07 4.57 -3.80
C ILE A 47 -0.32 5.15 -4.03
N GLU A 48 -0.91 4.82 -5.17
CA GLU A 48 -2.28 5.18 -5.49
C GLU A 48 -3.12 3.91 -5.56
N ILE A 49 -4.22 3.89 -4.82
CA ILE A 49 -5.15 2.76 -4.77
C ILE A 49 -6.43 3.21 -5.47
N VAL A 50 -6.76 2.56 -6.58
CA VAL A 50 -7.90 2.93 -7.43
C VAL A 50 -9.02 1.91 -7.23
N ILE A 51 -9.51 1.81 -6.00
CA ILE A 51 -10.67 0.97 -5.63
C ILE A 51 -11.73 1.91 -5.08
N GLY A 52 -12.81 2.11 -5.81
CA GLY A 52 -13.79 3.13 -5.45
C GLY A 52 -13.19 4.52 -5.61
N LYS A 53 -13.18 5.33 -4.56
CA LYS A 53 -12.51 6.63 -4.61
C LYS A 53 -11.00 6.44 -4.61
N PRO A 54 -10.27 7.06 -5.57
CA PRO A 54 -8.82 6.98 -5.57
C PRO A 54 -8.23 7.54 -4.28
N LEU A 55 -7.27 6.82 -3.72
CA LEU A 55 -6.52 7.26 -2.54
C LEU A 55 -5.04 7.25 -2.86
N LYS A 56 -4.38 8.36 -2.66
CA LYS A 56 -2.96 8.52 -2.94
C LYS A 56 -2.21 8.80 -1.65
N VAL A 57 -1.19 8.01 -1.38
CA VAL A 57 -0.43 8.12 -0.13
C VAL A 57 1.07 8.07 -0.41
N ARG A 58 1.86 8.69 0.48
CA ARG A 58 3.31 8.58 0.46
C ARG A 58 3.74 7.66 1.59
N VAL A 59 4.64 6.73 1.30
CA VAL A 59 5.20 5.82 2.30
C VAL A 59 6.17 6.58 3.20
N LEU A 60 5.88 6.63 4.51
CA LEU A 60 6.72 7.30 5.50
C LEU A 60 7.66 6.34 6.20
N ASP A 61 7.20 5.12 6.46
CA ASP A 61 7.99 4.12 7.17
C ASP A 61 7.54 2.72 6.76
N ILE A 62 8.41 1.75 6.98
CA ILE A 62 8.15 0.36 6.64
C ILE A 62 8.44 -0.49 7.88
N LYS A 63 7.40 -1.18 8.39
CA LYS A 63 7.52 -2.06 9.56
C LYS A 63 6.85 -3.39 9.26
N GLU A 64 7.47 -4.47 9.70
CA GLU A 64 6.93 -5.82 9.50
C GLU A 64 5.60 -6.03 10.24
N PHE A 65 5.42 -5.30 11.33
CA PHE A 65 4.23 -5.43 12.17
C PHE A 65 3.92 -4.08 12.82
N THR A 66 2.64 -3.69 12.83
CA THR A 66 2.19 -2.50 13.54
C THR A 66 0.88 -2.77 14.26
N LYS A 67 0.68 -2.06 15.36
CA LYS A 67 -0.61 -2.01 16.02
C LYS A 67 -1.56 -1.13 15.21
N LYS A 68 -2.86 -1.34 15.41
CA LYS A 68 -3.89 -0.58 14.68
C LYS A 68 -3.69 0.93 14.80
N GLU A 69 -3.40 1.42 15.99
CA GLU A 69 -3.22 2.86 16.23
C GLU A 69 -1.94 3.43 15.61
N ASP A 70 -0.96 2.57 15.30
CA ASP A 70 0.32 2.99 14.73
C ASP A 70 0.38 2.84 13.21
N ALA A 71 -0.60 2.14 12.62
CA ALA A 71 -0.59 1.85 11.18
C ALA A 71 -0.64 3.13 10.34
N ALA A 72 -1.39 4.14 10.78
CA ALA A 72 -1.51 5.41 10.07
C ALA A 72 -0.20 6.20 10.02
N ALA A 73 0.76 5.88 10.90
CA ALA A 73 2.08 6.51 10.88
C ALA A 73 2.99 6.00 9.77
N LEU A 74 2.59 4.92 9.06
CA LEU A 74 3.37 4.35 7.97
C LEU A 74 3.21 5.12 6.67
N TYR A 75 2.21 5.99 6.57
CA TYR A 75 1.94 6.74 5.35
C TYR A 75 1.30 8.09 5.66
N GLU A 76 1.31 8.97 4.65
CA GLU A 76 0.54 10.21 4.69
C GLU A 76 -0.27 10.33 3.40
N VAL A 77 -1.47 10.88 3.49
CA VAL A 77 -2.30 11.15 2.32
C VAL A 77 -1.75 12.39 1.59
N VAL A 78 -1.58 12.27 0.29
CA VAL A 78 -1.03 13.36 -0.53
C VAL A 78 -1.97 13.80 -1.64
#